data_21fe907dd12843f16599b3d4b071c7c6
#
_entry.id   21fe907dd12843f16599b3d4b071c7c6
#
_cell.length_a   1.000
_cell.length_b   1.000
_cell.length_c   1.000
_cell.angle_alpha   90.00
_cell.angle_beta   90.00
_cell.angle_gamma   90.00
#
_symmetry.space_group_name_H-M   'P 1'
#
loop_
_entity.id
_entity.type
_entity.pdbx_description
1 polymer ?
#
loop_
_entity_poly.entity_id
_entity_poly.type
_entity_poly.pdbx_seq_one_letter_code
_entity_poly.pdbx_strand_id
1 'polypeptide(L)'
;MANVKYALLGATGAVGKALAAKLAERGQSFRVVGRSEERLRRDFGAYGPLVEYYAADLSDPAAAARAVTGVETIFYTVGVPYPEFEQHPKLTRIALEAAATAGVRQFVHLSTVYPYGVPQQEFVSESHPRNPTAFKGRMRKEQEELVLAADNPHGMRTTILRPPDFYGPDSELSYVRTIFDAALNGGTANVIGPIDTPHEFIFVPDLAETLIALSEQEEAYGKAWNVAGPGLITIRQFAEQVFGAVHQKPRLRVAGKFMLRALGVFKPFLRELVEMHYLWTTPVKLDDTRLRRLLPNLRKTPYIEGIYATIEAMRSRALPAAA
;
A
#
# COMPACT_ATOMS: atom_id res chain seq x y z
N MET A 1 0.89 -23.13 -21.63
CA MET A 1 0.71 -21.86 -20.93
C MET A 1 2.05 -21.51 -20.29
N ALA A 2 2.51 -20.28 -20.40
CA ALA A 2 3.74 -19.85 -19.71
C ALA A 2 3.55 -20.09 -18.20
N ASN A 3 4.56 -20.62 -17.54
CA ASN A 3 4.50 -20.84 -16.10
C ASN A 3 4.58 -19.48 -15.43
N VAL A 4 3.45 -18.93 -14.98
CA VAL A 4 3.38 -17.59 -14.35
C VAL A 4 3.87 -17.71 -12.93
N LYS A 5 5.02 -17.08 -12.63
CA LYS A 5 5.65 -17.18 -11.31
C LYS A 5 4.87 -16.41 -10.23
N TYR A 6 4.35 -15.23 -10.55
CA TYR A 6 3.79 -14.28 -9.60
C TYR A 6 2.28 -14.10 -9.76
N ALA A 7 1.52 -14.00 -8.66
CA ALA A 7 0.16 -13.51 -8.64
C ALA A 7 0.05 -12.23 -7.81
N LEU A 8 -0.61 -11.22 -8.37
CA LEU A 8 -0.89 -9.93 -7.72
C LEU A 8 -2.35 -9.91 -7.25
N LEU A 9 -2.60 -10.20 -5.97
CA LEU A 9 -3.91 -10.08 -5.35
C LEU A 9 -4.09 -8.64 -4.85
N GLY A 10 -5.05 -7.91 -5.42
CA GLY A 10 -5.18 -6.46 -5.26
C GLY A 10 -4.45 -5.67 -6.35
N ALA A 11 -4.26 -6.27 -7.53
CA ALA A 11 -3.51 -5.71 -8.65
C ALA A 11 -3.93 -4.29 -9.04
N THR A 12 -5.22 -3.95 -9.01
CA THR A 12 -5.75 -2.66 -9.46
C THR A 12 -5.53 -1.50 -8.48
N GLY A 13 -4.96 -1.76 -7.30
CA GLY A 13 -4.51 -0.73 -6.35
C GLY A 13 -3.16 -0.13 -6.74
N ALA A 14 -2.79 1.00 -6.10
CA ALA A 14 -1.53 1.70 -6.40
C ALA A 14 -0.29 0.80 -6.32
N VAL A 15 -0.15 0.04 -5.24
CA VAL A 15 0.99 -0.87 -5.04
C VAL A 15 0.94 -2.06 -5.99
N GLY A 16 -0.26 -2.60 -6.28
CA GLY A 16 -0.43 -3.68 -7.25
C GLY A 16 0.00 -3.27 -8.67
N LYS A 17 -0.36 -2.05 -9.10
CA LYS A 17 0.07 -1.50 -10.39
C LYS A 17 1.58 -1.25 -10.43
N ALA A 18 2.16 -0.75 -9.34
CA ALA A 18 3.60 -0.56 -9.26
C ALA A 18 4.37 -1.88 -9.27
N LEU A 19 3.85 -2.93 -8.59
CA LEU A 19 4.41 -4.29 -8.67
C LEU A 19 4.37 -4.82 -10.10
N ALA A 20 3.25 -4.68 -10.81
CA ALA A 20 3.14 -5.08 -12.20
C ALA A 20 4.17 -4.38 -13.09
N ALA A 21 4.36 -3.06 -12.92
CA ALA A 21 5.36 -2.30 -13.64
C ALA A 21 6.78 -2.81 -13.37
N LYS A 22 7.12 -3.01 -12.08
CA LYS A 22 8.44 -3.50 -11.68
C LYS A 22 8.74 -4.92 -12.14
N LEU A 23 7.75 -5.81 -12.14
CA LEU A 23 7.89 -7.16 -12.68
C LEU A 23 8.06 -7.13 -14.20
N ALA A 24 7.29 -6.30 -14.91
CA ALA A 24 7.42 -6.12 -16.35
C ALA A 24 8.80 -5.54 -16.76
N GLU A 25 9.31 -4.52 -16.04
CA GLU A 25 10.66 -3.97 -16.23
C GLU A 25 11.75 -5.06 -16.12
N ARG A 26 11.51 -6.10 -15.31
CA ARG A 26 12.39 -7.27 -15.13
C ARG A 26 12.13 -8.41 -16.12
N GLY A 27 11.19 -8.23 -17.07
CA GLY A 27 10.79 -9.25 -18.01
C GLY A 27 10.09 -10.47 -17.37
N GLN A 28 9.56 -10.31 -16.15
CA GLN A 28 8.87 -11.38 -15.41
C GLN A 28 7.40 -11.47 -15.80
N SER A 29 6.91 -12.69 -16.00
CA SER A 29 5.49 -12.93 -16.22
C SER A 29 4.72 -12.96 -14.89
N PHE A 30 3.53 -12.35 -14.87
CA PHE A 30 2.70 -12.26 -13.66
C PHE A 30 1.21 -12.33 -13.99
N ARG A 31 0.44 -12.84 -13.03
CA ARG A 31 -1.02 -12.86 -13.05
C ARG A 31 -1.55 -11.68 -12.26
N VAL A 32 -2.48 -10.92 -12.87
CA VAL A 32 -3.24 -9.88 -12.19
C VAL A 32 -4.63 -10.41 -11.84
N VAL A 33 -4.98 -10.29 -10.55
CA VAL A 33 -6.28 -10.77 -10.04
C VAL A 33 -7.13 -9.60 -9.59
N GLY A 34 -8.37 -9.57 -10.07
CA GLY A 34 -9.35 -8.54 -9.74
C GLY A 34 -10.76 -8.93 -10.17
N ARG A 35 -11.78 -8.19 -9.73
CA ARG A 35 -13.19 -8.53 -9.96
C ARG A 35 -13.69 -8.30 -11.39
N SER A 36 -13.07 -7.41 -12.16
CA SER A 36 -13.48 -7.05 -13.52
C SER A 36 -12.34 -7.30 -14.49
N GLU A 37 -12.56 -8.24 -15.43
CA GLU A 37 -11.59 -8.53 -16.50
C GLU A 37 -11.38 -7.33 -17.42
N GLU A 38 -12.43 -6.60 -17.74
CA GLU A 38 -12.35 -5.36 -18.53
C GLU A 38 -11.39 -4.36 -17.90
N ARG A 39 -11.52 -4.12 -16.58
CA ARG A 39 -10.62 -3.25 -15.84
C ARG A 39 -9.19 -3.77 -15.84
N LEU A 40 -8.99 -5.07 -15.66
CA LEU A 40 -7.66 -5.68 -15.70
C LEU A 40 -7.02 -5.48 -17.08
N ARG A 41 -7.75 -5.74 -18.17
CA ARG A 41 -7.23 -5.53 -19.52
C ARG A 41 -6.91 -4.08 -19.81
N ARG A 42 -7.75 -3.14 -19.39
CA ARG A 42 -7.52 -1.71 -19.53
C ARG A 42 -6.27 -1.26 -18.76
N ASP A 43 -6.13 -1.69 -17.50
CA ASP A 43 -5.08 -1.19 -16.60
C ASP A 43 -3.71 -1.86 -16.86
N PHE A 44 -3.68 -3.08 -17.44
CA PHE A 44 -2.46 -3.87 -17.63
C PHE A 44 -2.19 -4.31 -19.06
N GLY A 45 -3.01 -3.94 -20.03
CA GLY A 45 -2.89 -4.36 -21.43
C GLY A 45 -1.57 -3.97 -22.09
N ALA A 46 -0.95 -2.88 -21.67
CA ALA A 46 0.33 -2.42 -22.18
C ALA A 46 1.49 -3.42 -21.93
N TYR A 47 1.37 -4.35 -20.97
CA TYR A 47 2.40 -5.35 -20.68
C TYR A 47 2.35 -6.58 -21.61
N GLY A 48 1.38 -6.66 -22.50
CA GLY A 48 1.31 -7.67 -23.54
C GLY A 48 1.39 -9.11 -23.02
N PRO A 49 2.35 -9.93 -23.53
CA PRO A 49 2.45 -11.35 -23.18
C PRO A 49 2.96 -11.63 -21.75
N LEU A 50 3.42 -10.61 -21.02
CA LEU A 50 3.90 -10.78 -19.66
C LEU A 50 2.75 -10.89 -18.64
N VAL A 51 1.52 -10.50 -19.02
CA VAL A 51 0.39 -10.46 -18.08
C VAL A 51 -0.65 -11.53 -18.40
N GLU A 52 -1.05 -12.29 -17.36
CA GLU A 52 -2.21 -13.16 -17.37
C GLU A 52 -3.33 -12.49 -16.55
N TYR A 53 -4.51 -12.39 -17.14
CA TYR A 53 -5.68 -11.77 -16.50
C TYR A 53 -6.54 -12.86 -15.84
N TYR A 54 -6.90 -12.64 -14.58
CA TYR A 54 -7.79 -13.55 -13.87
C TYR A 54 -8.88 -12.78 -13.12
N ALA A 55 -10.10 -12.87 -13.64
CA ALA A 55 -11.26 -12.27 -13.00
C ALA A 55 -11.75 -13.17 -11.86
N ALA A 56 -11.66 -12.69 -10.61
CA ALA A 56 -12.12 -13.40 -9.43
C ALA A 56 -12.58 -12.46 -8.33
N ASP A 57 -13.63 -12.87 -7.63
CA ASP A 57 -13.96 -12.32 -6.31
C ASP A 57 -13.24 -13.16 -5.25
N LEU A 58 -12.30 -12.55 -4.54
CA LEU A 58 -11.50 -13.23 -3.51
C LEU A 58 -12.30 -13.54 -2.24
N SER A 59 -13.56 -13.11 -2.14
CA SER A 59 -14.48 -13.53 -1.07
C SER A 59 -15.08 -14.92 -1.32
N ASP A 60 -15.03 -15.41 -2.58
CA ASP A 60 -15.37 -16.79 -2.93
C ASP A 60 -14.13 -17.69 -2.81
N PRO A 61 -14.08 -18.66 -1.88
CA PRO A 61 -12.94 -19.55 -1.71
C PRO A 61 -12.57 -20.35 -2.96
N ALA A 62 -13.59 -20.78 -3.76
CA ALA A 62 -13.33 -21.54 -4.97
C ALA A 62 -12.72 -20.66 -6.07
N ALA A 63 -13.17 -19.41 -6.20
CA ALA A 63 -12.58 -18.45 -7.13
C ALA A 63 -11.16 -18.07 -6.71
N ALA A 64 -10.92 -17.86 -5.40
CA ALA A 64 -9.60 -17.59 -4.86
C ALA A 64 -8.61 -18.74 -5.12
N ALA A 65 -9.03 -20.00 -4.91
CA ALA A 65 -8.20 -21.18 -5.17
C ALA A 65 -7.80 -21.27 -6.66
N ARG A 66 -8.76 -21.07 -7.57
CA ARG A 66 -8.46 -21.05 -9.01
C ARG A 66 -7.53 -19.90 -9.40
N ALA A 67 -7.69 -18.73 -8.78
CA ALA A 67 -6.89 -17.54 -9.09
C ALA A 67 -5.40 -17.71 -8.75
N VAL A 68 -5.05 -18.58 -7.80
CA VAL A 68 -3.67 -18.79 -7.37
C VAL A 68 -3.07 -20.14 -7.80
N THR A 69 -3.83 -20.96 -8.55
CA THR A 69 -3.33 -22.24 -9.08
C THR A 69 -2.17 -22.02 -10.05
N GLY A 70 -1.07 -22.78 -9.83
CA GLY A 70 0.10 -22.78 -10.71
C GLY A 70 1.03 -21.55 -10.57
N VAL A 71 0.85 -20.72 -9.53
CA VAL A 71 1.80 -19.64 -9.22
C VAL A 71 2.71 -20.05 -8.06
N GLU A 72 3.91 -19.48 -8.04
CA GLU A 72 4.92 -19.74 -7.00
C GLU A 72 4.82 -18.73 -5.86
N THR A 73 4.65 -17.44 -6.19
CA THR A 73 4.70 -16.32 -5.24
C THR A 73 3.44 -15.47 -5.37
N ILE A 74 2.82 -15.16 -4.23
CA ILE A 74 1.70 -14.23 -4.15
C ILE A 74 2.17 -12.92 -3.51
N PHE A 75 1.89 -11.78 -4.16
CA PHE A 75 1.89 -10.46 -3.55
C PHE A 75 0.47 -10.09 -3.16
N TYR A 76 0.20 -10.06 -1.85
CA TYR A 76 -1.11 -9.74 -1.30
C TYR A 76 -1.19 -8.27 -0.89
N THR A 77 -1.82 -7.46 -1.74
CA THR A 77 -1.99 -6.01 -1.56
C THR A 77 -3.47 -5.59 -1.53
N VAL A 78 -4.35 -6.53 -1.17
CA VAL A 78 -5.80 -6.28 -1.16
C VAL A 78 -6.15 -5.22 -0.13
N GLY A 79 -6.76 -4.13 -0.59
CA GLY A 79 -7.39 -3.12 0.24
C GLY A 79 -8.89 -3.26 0.26
N VAL A 80 -9.51 -2.86 1.36
CA VAL A 80 -10.97 -2.78 1.51
C VAL A 80 -11.39 -1.36 1.85
N PRO A 81 -12.63 -0.95 1.54
CA PRO A 81 -13.17 0.34 1.99
C PRO A 81 -13.11 0.48 3.52
N TYR A 82 -12.89 1.69 4.02
CA TYR A 82 -12.79 1.94 5.48
C TYR A 82 -13.99 1.43 6.30
N PRO A 83 -15.25 1.51 5.82
CA PRO A 83 -16.40 0.95 6.54
C PRO A 83 -16.44 -0.59 6.58
N GLU A 84 -15.63 -1.27 5.78
CA GLU A 84 -15.61 -2.73 5.63
C GLU A 84 -14.32 -3.36 6.16
N PHE A 85 -13.65 -2.73 7.10
CA PHE A 85 -12.31 -3.13 7.54
C PHE A 85 -12.26 -4.52 8.18
N GLU A 86 -13.38 -5.04 8.69
CA GLU A 86 -13.54 -6.43 9.14
C GLU A 86 -13.35 -7.46 8.02
N GLN A 87 -13.39 -7.05 6.76
CA GLN A 87 -13.10 -7.93 5.64
C GLN A 87 -11.61 -8.27 5.50
N HIS A 88 -10.70 -7.45 6.05
CA HIS A 88 -9.26 -7.71 5.96
C HIS A 88 -8.87 -9.09 6.48
N PRO A 89 -9.14 -9.49 7.73
CA PRO A 89 -8.79 -10.83 8.20
C PRO A 89 -9.55 -11.93 7.46
N LYS A 90 -10.81 -11.72 7.07
CA LYS A 90 -11.62 -12.70 6.33
C LYS A 90 -11.03 -13.02 4.96
N LEU A 91 -10.77 -12.00 4.15
CA LEU A 91 -10.20 -12.17 2.81
C LEU A 91 -8.78 -12.73 2.87
N THR A 92 -8.01 -12.36 3.88
CA THR A 92 -6.66 -12.90 4.07
C THR A 92 -6.69 -14.39 4.41
N ARG A 93 -7.60 -14.82 5.27
CA ARG A 93 -7.78 -16.25 5.59
C ARG A 93 -8.08 -17.05 4.32
N ILE A 94 -9.05 -16.60 3.52
CA ILE A 94 -9.41 -17.28 2.26
C ILE A 94 -8.20 -17.34 1.31
N ALA A 95 -7.45 -16.24 1.18
CA ALA A 95 -6.27 -16.19 0.31
C ALA A 95 -5.14 -17.13 0.78
N LEU A 96 -4.90 -17.23 2.09
CA LEU A 96 -3.89 -18.13 2.68
C LEU A 96 -4.28 -19.60 2.51
N GLU A 97 -5.55 -19.95 2.74
CA GLU A 97 -6.07 -21.32 2.55
C GLU A 97 -5.99 -21.72 1.06
N ALA A 98 -6.37 -20.81 0.16
CA ALA A 98 -6.25 -21.02 -1.28
C ALA A 98 -4.78 -21.22 -1.70
N ALA A 99 -3.87 -20.39 -1.21
CA ALA A 99 -2.45 -20.46 -1.49
C ALA A 99 -1.82 -21.78 -0.98
N ALA A 100 -2.12 -22.16 0.25
CA ALA A 100 -1.61 -23.42 0.83
C ALA A 100 -2.12 -24.66 0.05
N THR A 101 -3.41 -24.68 -0.30
CA THR A 101 -4.02 -25.77 -1.10
C THR A 101 -3.44 -25.85 -2.51
N ALA A 102 -3.13 -24.71 -3.13
CA ALA A 102 -2.54 -24.65 -4.47
C ALA A 102 -1.03 -24.94 -4.50
N GLY A 103 -0.38 -25.13 -3.35
CA GLY A 103 1.06 -25.38 -3.25
C GLY A 103 1.91 -24.14 -3.53
N VAL A 104 1.37 -22.93 -3.29
CA VAL A 104 2.12 -21.68 -3.37
C VAL A 104 3.28 -21.71 -2.39
N ARG A 105 4.46 -21.29 -2.83
CA ARG A 105 5.66 -21.35 -2.01
C ARG A 105 5.87 -20.10 -1.15
N GLN A 106 5.42 -18.94 -1.63
CA GLN A 106 5.71 -17.65 -1.00
C GLN A 106 4.46 -16.74 -0.98
N PHE A 107 4.18 -16.17 0.18
CA PHE A 107 3.09 -15.22 0.40
C PHE A 107 3.64 -13.94 1.02
N VAL A 108 3.72 -12.88 0.23
CA VAL A 108 4.26 -11.57 0.62
C VAL A 108 3.11 -10.61 0.88
N HIS A 109 2.92 -10.23 2.15
CA HIS A 109 1.79 -9.41 2.58
C HIS A 109 2.19 -7.94 2.78
N LEU A 110 1.44 -7.04 2.14
CA LEU A 110 1.50 -5.60 2.42
C LEU A 110 0.57 -5.24 3.59
N SER A 111 1.17 -4.90 4.73
CA SER A 111 0.46 -4.41 5.91
C SER A 111 0.46 -2.87 5.97
N THR A 112 0.40 -2.32 7.19
CA THR A 112 0.40 -0.88 7.51
C THR A 112 1.03 -0.67 8.88
N VAL A 113 1.15 0.58 9.34
CA VAL A 113 1.52 0.93 10.71
C VAL A 113 0.39 0.75 11.74
N TYR A 114 -0.84 0.50 11.31
CA TYR A 114 -2.02 0.46 12.17
C TYR A 114 -1.95 -0.58 13.32
N PRO A 115 -1.34 -1.78 13.12
CA PRO A 115 -1.17 -2.76 14.20
C PRO A 115 -0.40 -2.26 15.42
N TYR A 116 0.46 -1.25 15.26
CA TYR A 116 1.21 -0.66 16.37
C TYR A 116 0.31 0.15 17.32
N GLY A 117 -0.74 0.79 16.78
CA GLY A 117 -1.56 1.74 17.54
C GLY A 117 -0.80 3.03 17.81
N VAL A 118 -1.06 3.65 18.97
CA VAL A 118 -0.32 4.85 19.41
C VAL A 118 1.10 4.43 19.80
N PRO A 119 2.15 5.01 19.18
CA PRO A 119 3.53 4.64 19.47
C PRO A 119 3.92 4.96 20.92
N GLN A 120 4.68 4.07 21.55
CA GLN A 120 5.19 4.21 22.90
C GLN A 120 6.67 4.68 22.92
N GLN A 121 7.27 4.79 21.74
CA GLN A 121 8.65 5.22 21.52
C GLN A 121 8.70 6.18 20.35
N GLU A 122 9.75 6.99 20.27
CA GLU A 122 9.90 7.97 19.19
C GLU A 122 10.02 7.28 17.82
N PHE A 123 10.81 6.21 17.73
CA PHE A 123 10.90 5.37 16.53
C PHE A 123 10.42 3.95 16.86
N VAL A 124 9.63 3.40 15.97
CA VAL A 124 8.93 2.12 16.12
C VAL A 124 9.66 1.05 15.32
N SER A 125 10.36 0.15 16.00
CA SER A 125 10.94 -1.05 15.39
C SER A 125 9.92 -2.19 15.30
N GLU A 126 10.28 -3.30 14.64
CA GLU A 126 9.41 -4.48 14.52
C GLU A 126 9.14 -5.16 15.87
N SER A 127 9.97 -4.93 16.88
CA SER A 127 9.78 -5.44 18.25
C SER A 127 8.84 -4.58 19.12
N HIS A 128 8.44 -3.41 18.63
CA HIS A 128 7.49 -2.54 19.35
C HIS A 128 6.17 -3.28 19.59
N PRO A 129 5.54 -3.14 20.79
CA PRO A 129 4.25 -3.75 21.09
C PRO A 129 3.16 -3.36 20.06
N ARG A 130 2.37 -4.34 19.63
CA ARG A 130 1.21 -4.14 18.75
C ARG A 130 -0.07 -4.09 19.58
N ASN A 131 -0.38 -2.93 20.15
CA ASN A 131 -1.50 -2.70 21.05
C ASN A 131 -2.50 -1.67 20.50
N PRO A 132 -3.10 -1.91 19.31
CA PRO A 132 -4.02 -0.96 18.72
C PRO A 132 -5.34 -0.91 19.50
N THR A 133 -5.77 0.29 19.91
CA THR A 133 -7.07 0.54 20.50
C THR A 133 -8.15 0.77 19.45
N ALA A 134 -7.76 1.28 18.29
CA ALA A 134 -8.62 1.51 17.15
C ALA A 134 -9.11 0.19 16.51
N PHE A 135 -10.36 0.14 16.06
CA PHE A 135 -10.93 -1.04 15.40
C PHE A 135 -10.11 -1.45 14.17
N LYS A 136 -9.76 -0.49 13.32
CA LYS A 136 -8.97 -0.75 12.12
C LYS A 136 -7.59 -1.30 12.42
N GLY A 137 -6.96 -0.80 13.49
CA GLY A 137 -5.70 -1.34 13.98
C GLY A 137 -5.82 -2.81 14.43
N ARG A 138 -6.90 -3.15 15.14
CA ARG A 138 -7.16 -4.56 15.56
C ARG A 138 -7.37 -5.48 14.36
N MET A 139 -8.14 -5.05 13.35
CA MET A 139 -8.35 -5.86 12.14
C MET A 139 -7.04 -6.09 11.36
N ARG A 140 -6.19 -5.07 11.26
CA ARG A 140 -4.88 -5.22 10.62
C ARG A 140 -3.92 -6.07 11.45
N LYS A 141 -3.99 -6.00 12.78
CA LYS A 141 -3.22 -6.88 13.67
C LYS A 141 -3.64 -8.34 13.50
N GLU A 142 -4.96 -8.63 13.52
CA GLU A 142 -5.49 -9.98 13.28
C GLU A 142 -5.06 -10.52 11.91
N GLN A 143 -5.10 -9.68 10.89
CA GLN A 143 -4.63 -10.03 9.54
C GLN A 143 -3.16 -10.46 9.55
N GLU A 144 -2.28 -9.72 10.21
CA GLU A 144 -0.87 -10.08 10.34
C GLU A 144 -0.64 -11.37 11.12
N GLU A 145 -1.43 -11.60 12.17
CA GLU A 145 -1.37 -12.84 12.97
C GLU A 145 -1.72 -14.06 12.13
N LEU A 146 -2.73 -13.96 11.25
CA LEU A 146 -3.06 -15.03 10.30
C LEU A 146 -1.91 -15.29 9.33
N VAL A 147 -1.29 -14.25 8.79
CA VAL A 147 -0.16 -14.39 7.84
C VAL A 147 1.04 -15.05 8.50
N LEU A 148 1.43 -14.61 9.72
CA LEU A 148 2.56 -15.19 10.44
C LEU A 148 2.29 -16.62 10.90
N ALA A 149 1.04 -16.92 11.30
CA ALA A 149 0.65 -18.29 11.69
C ALA A 149 0.64 -19.27 10.51
N ALA A 150 0.51 -18.78 9.28
CA ALA A 150 0.55 -19.60 8.07
C ALA A 150 1.97 -19.91 7.57
N ASP A 151 3.02 -19.29 8.16
CA ASP A 151 4.41 -19.58 7.78
C ASP A 151 4.78 -21.03 8.11
N ASN A 152 5.17 -21.78 7.09
CA ASN A 152 5.57 -23.16 7.22
C ASN A 152 6.91 -23.40 6.49
N PRO A 153 8.01 -23.68 7.23
CA PRO A 153 9.33 -23.94 6.63
C PRO A 153 9.37 -25.09 5.63
N HIS A 154 8.42 -26.04 5.72
CA HIS A 154 8.31 -27.20 4.83
C HIS A 154 7.20 -27.03 3.77
N GLY A 155 6.58 -25.86 3.69
CA GLY A 155 5.50 -25.54 2.77
C GLY A 155 5.53 -24.08 2.33
N MET A 156 4.40 -23.38 2.49
CA MET A 156 4.32 -21.97 2.14
C MET A 156 5.02 -21.10 3.19
N ARG A 157 5.94 -20.27 2.73
CA ARG A 157 6.63 -19.28 3.55
C ARG A 157 5.91 -17.94 3.47
N THR A 158 5.82 -17.21 4.56
CA THR A 158 5.13 -15.91 4.60
C THR A 158 6.03 -14.80 5.10
N THR A 159 5.82 -13.56 4.60
CA THR A 159 6.49 -12.35 5.10
C THR A 159 5.55 -11.17 5.04
N ILE A 160 5.78 -10.18 5.91
CA ILE A 160 4.96 -8.98 6.04
C ILE A 160 5.83 -7.74 5.88
N LEU A 161 5.38 -6.77 5.08
CA LEU A 161 5.97 -5.43 4.99
C LEU A 161 5.01 -4.40 5.59
N ARG A 162 5.49 -3.60 6.54
CA ARG A 162 4.77 -2.50 7.21
C ARG A 162 5.31 -1.15 6.73
N PRO A 163 4.68 -0.50 5.77
CA PRO A 163 5.02 0.85 5.36
C PRO A 163 4.35 1.90 6.23
N PRO A 164 4.85 3.16 6.22
CA PRO A 164 4.09 4.33 6.59
C PRO A 164 3.03 4.62 5.53
N ASP A 165 2.37 5.78 5.60
CA ASP A 165 1.52 6.23 4.51
C ASP A 165 2.33 6.38 3.22
N PHE A 166 1.68 6.20 2.07
CA PHE A 166 2.36 6.21 0.79
C PHE A 166 1.73 7.20 -0.19
N TYR A 167 2.52 7.67 -1.13
CA TYR A 167 2.13 8.55 -2.22
C TYR A 167 2.77 8.09 -3.52
N GLY A 168 2.25 8.57 -4.63
CA GLY A 168 2.80 8.23 -5.94
C GLY A 168 1.72 8.10 -7.00
N PRO A 169 2.09 7.67 -8.20
CA PRO A 169 1.14 7.33 -9.24
C PRO A 169 0.07 6.35 -8.73
N ASP A 170 -1.18 6.50 -9.18
CA ASP A 170 -2.33 5.65 -8.79
C ASP A 170 -2.75 5.67 -7.32
N SER A 171 -2.13 6.49 -6.46
CA SER A 171 -2.47 6.58 -5.04
C SER A 171 -3.73 7.43 -4.79
N GLU A 172 -4.85 7.05 -5.41
CA GLU A 172 -6.11 7.81 -5.36
C GLU A 172 -6.68 7.91 -3.94
N LEU A 173 -6.46 6.89 -3.13
CA LEU A 173 -6.95 6.83 -1.74
C LEU A 173 -5.97 7.43 -0.73
N SER A 174 -4.80 7.91 -1.16
CA SER A 174 -3.87 8.61 -0.28
C SER A 174 -4.46 9.95 0.16
N TYR A 175 -4.41 10.25 1.46
CA TYR A 175 -4.93 11.51 1.96
C TYR A 175 -4.10 12.74 1.54
N VAL A 176 -2.89 12.56 1.03
CA VAL A 176 -2.11 13.62 0.39
C VAL A 176 -2.46 13.81 -1.09
N ARG A 177 -3.31 12.93 -1.67
CA ARG A 177 -3.78 13.04 -3.05
C ARG A 177 -4.44 14.39 -3.34
N THR A 178 -5.23 14.91 -2.42
CA THR A 178 -5.90 16.22 -2.55
C THR A 178 -4.92 17.37 -2.73
N ILE A 179 -3.66 17.23 -2.28
CA ILE A 179 -2.60 18.22 -2.47
C ILE A 179 -2.18 18.26 -3.94
N PHE A 180 -1.95 17.10 -4.55
CA PHE A 180 -1.62 16.99 -5.98
C PHE A 180 -2.76 17.49 -6.87
N ASP A 181 -4.01 17.07 -6.58
CA ASP A 181 -5.18 17.49 -7.34
C ASP A 181 -5.36 19.02 -7.30
N ALA A 182 -5.21 19.62 -6.11
CA ALA A 182 -5.32 21.06 -5.94
C ALA A 182 -4.19 21.83 -6.63
N ALA A 183 -2.96 21.33 -6.57
CA ALA A 183 -1.82 21.94 -7.22
C ALA A 183 -1.95 21.90 -8.76
N LEU A 184 -2.42 20.78 -9.32
CA LEU A 184 -2.59 20.63 -10.76
C LEU A 184 -3.76 21.42 -11.32
N ASN A 185 -4.85 21.58 -10.55
CA ASN A 185 -6.08 22.24 -10.99
C ASN A 185 -6.23 23.69 -10.47
N GLY A 186 -5.22 24.23 -9.79
CA GLY A 186 -5.27 25.61 -9.25
C GLY A 186 -6.22 25.78 -8.06
N GLY A 187 -6.52 24.69 -7.32
CA GLY A 187 -7.52 24.66 -6.25
C GLY A 187 -6.93 24.82 -4.83
N THR A 188 -7.76 24.48 -3.84
CA THR A 188 -7.40 24.41 -2.42
C THR A 188 -7.40 22.95 -1.97
N ALA A 189 -6.28 22.46 -1.42
CA ALA A 189 -6.18 21.11 -0.89
C ALA A 189 -6.88 21.00 0.47
N ASN A 190 -7.77 20.03 0.62
CA ASN A 190 -8.36 19.69 1.90
C ASN A 190 -7.46 18.65 2.59
N VAL A 191 -6.87 19.03 3.71
CA VAL A 191 -5.93 18.19 4.45
C VAL A 191 -6.40 17.97 5.89
N ILE A 192 -5.98 16.85 6.48
CA ILE A 192 -6.28 16.55 7.89
C ILE A 192 -5.15 17.13 8.74
N GLY A 193 -5.50 17.84 9.80
CA GLY A 193 -4.55 18.42 10.74
C GLY A 193 -4.36 17.59 12.01
N PRO A 194 -3.28 17.88 12.75
CA PRO A 194 -2.31 18.96 12.56
C PRO A 194 -1.40 18.75 11.35
N ILE A 195 -1.02 19.85 10.68
CA ILE A 195 -0.21 19.80 9.45
C ILE A 195 1.27 20.05 9.67
N ASP A 196 1.65 20.39 10.89
CA ASP A 196 3.04 20.69 11.29
C ASP A 196 3.69 19.56 12.12
N THR A 197 2.97 18.46 12.33
CA THR A 197 3.51 17.25 12.94
C THR A 197 4.36 16.49 11.92
N PRO A 198 5.59 16.07 12.25
CA PRO A 198 6.42 15.28 11.36
C PRO A 198 5.79 13.91 11.04
N HIS A 199 5.64 13.60 9.77
CA HIS A 199 5.16 12.34 9.22
C HIS A 199 6.22 11.64 8.39
N GLU A 200 5.92 10.41 7.98
CA GLU A 200 6.65 9.70 6.95
C GLU A 200 5.71 9.31 5.82
N PHE A 201 6.22 9.43 4.60
CA PHE A 201 5.59 8.88 3.41
C PHE A 201 6.60 8.06 2.62
N ILE A 202 6.16 6.97 2.04
CA ILE A 202 6.98 6.19 1.11
C ILE A 202 6.44 6.33 -0.32
N PHE A 203 7.34 6.42 -1.29
CA PHE A 203 6.98 6.44 -2.70
C PHE A 203 6.55 5.05 -3.16
N VAL A 204 5.38 4.92 -3.79
CA VAL A 204 4.78 3.63 -4.16
C VAL A 204 5.70 2.73 -5.01
N PRO A 205 6.46 3.23 -5.99
CA PRO A 205 7.43 2.41 -6.71
C PRO A 205 8.54 1.81 -5.82
N ASP A 206 9.01 2.54 -4.80
CA ASP A 206 10.01 2.01 -3.85
C ASP A 206 9.39 0.91 -2.97
N LEU A 207 8.11 1.06 -2.61
CA LEU A 207 7.39 0.05 -1.85
C LEU A 207 7.21 -1.25 -2.65
N ALA A 208 6.89 -1.14 -3.94
CA ALA A 208 6.82 -2.31 -4.84
C ALA A 208 8.18 -3.00 -4.99
N GLU A 209 9.25 -2.23 -5.17
CA GLU A 209 10.62 -2.75 -5.23
C GLU A 209 11.00 -3.49 -3.94
N THR A 210 10.64 -2.92 -2.77
CA THR A 210 10.89 -3.54 -1.47
C THR A 210 10.16 -4.89 -1.32
N LEU A 211 8.89 -4.97 -1.76
CA LEU A 211 8.12 -6.22 -1.71
C LEU A 211 8.75 -7.30 -2.59
N ILE A 212 9.21 -6.96 -3.79
CA ILE A 212 9.89 -7.89 -4.68
C ILE A 212 11.22 -8.33 -4.06
N ALA A 213 12.04 -7.39 -3.60
CA ALA A 213 13.32 -7.71 -2.97
C ALA A 213 13.16 -8.60 -1.73
N LEU A 214 12.13 -8.38 -0.89
CA LEU A 214 11.84 -9.26 0.24
C LEU A 214 11.46 -10.68 -0.20
N SER A 215 10.72 -10.83 -1.31
CA SER A 215 10.37 -12.16 -1.82
C SER A 215 11.56 -13.00 -2.26
N GLU A 216 12.68 -12.36 -2.52
CA GLU A 216 13.94 -12.97 -2.97
C GLU A 216 14.88 -13.32 -1.79
N GLN A 217 14.51 -12.99 -0.53
CA GLN A 217 15.35 -13.22 0.66
C GLN A 217 14.77 -14.31 1.56
N GLU A 218 15.47 -15.42 1.72
CA GLU A 218 15.05 -16.50 2.63
C GLU A 218 14.93 -16.01 4.09
N GLU A 219 15.82 -15.12 4.52
CA GLU A 219 15.79 -14.54 5.88
C GLU A 219 14.58 -13.63 6.14
N ALA A 220 13.86 -13.21 5.09
CA ALA A 220 12.67 -12.37 5.22
C ALA A 220 11.46 -13.13 5.76
N TYR A 221 11.40 -14.45 5.56
CA TYR A 221 10.22 -15.24 5.87
C TYR A 221 10.04 -15.54 7.36
N GLY A 222 8.80 -15.79 7.76
CA GLY A 222 8.37 -15.96 9.15
C GLY A 222 8.41 -14.68 9.98
N LYS A 223 8.51 -13.50 9.34
CA LYS A 223 8.77 -12.23 10.01
C LYS A 223 7.96 -11.07 9.40
N ALA A 224 7.86 -10.01 10.19
CA ALA A 224 7.40 -8.71 9.69
C ALA A 224 8.59 -7.73 9.63
N TRP A 225 8.54 -6.82 8.66
CA TRP A 225 9.57 -5.85 8.36
C TRP A 225 8.97 -4.46 8.27
N ASN A 226 9.61 -3.48 8.90
CA ASN A 226 9.29 -2.08 8.69
C ASN A 226 10.03 -1.55 7.47
N VAL A 227 9.39 -0.65 6.72
CA VAL A 227 10.05 0.17 5.71
C VAL A 227 9.71 1.63 5.96
N ALA A 228 10.71 2.45 6.27
CA ALA A 228 10.55 3.89 6.48
C ALA A 228 10.64 4.65 5.13
N GLY A 229 10.08 5.85 5.10
CA GLY A 229 10.28 6.79 3.99
C GLY A 229 11.72 7.34 3.92
N PRO A 230 11.99 8.30 3.02
CA PRO A 230 13.31 8.92 2.87
C PRO A 230 13.68 9.87 4.02
N GLY A 231 12.76 10.10 4.96
CA GLY A 231 12.91 10.96 6.12
C GLY A 231 11.58 11.52 6.60
N LEU A 232 11.61 12.30 7.70
CA LEU A 232 10.44 12.96 8.23
C LEU A 232 10.11 14.22 7.43
N ILE A 233 8.81 14.44 7.18
CA ILE A 233 8.28 15.63 6.53
C ILE A 233 6.93 16.00 7.13
N THR A 234 6.61 17.30 7.25
CA THR A 234 5.27 17.71 7.66
C THR A 234 4.33 17.78 6.44
N ILE A 235 3.02 17.68 6.67
CA ILE A 235 2.02 17.87 5.60
C ILE A 235 2.19 19.25 4.94
N ARG A 236 2.52 20.28 5.72
CA ARG A 236 2.83 21.62 5.21
C ARG A 236 4.01 21.60 4.24
N GLN A 237 5.16 21.06 4.67
CA GLN A 237 6.36 20.96 3.84
C GLN A 237 6.11 20.12 2.57
N PHE A 238 5.38 19.02 2.71
CA PHE A 238 5.01 18.18 1.56
C PHE A 238 4.15 18.98 0.56
N ALA A 239 3.15 19.72 1.04
CA ALA A 239 2.32 20.57 0.19
C ALA A 239 3.13 21.69 -0.47
N GLU A 240 4.06 22.34 0.25
CA GLU A 240 4.96 23.35 -0.30
C GLU A 240 5.79 22.80 -1.45
N GLN A 241 6.32 21.59 -1.32
CA GLN A 241 7.06 20.92 -2.41
C GLN A 241 6.14 20.59 -3.60
N VAL A 242 4.94 20.06 -3.37
CA VAL A 242 3.99 19.71 -4.47
C VAL A 242 3.55 20.97 -5.23
N PHE A 243 3.13 22.01 -4.53
CA PHE A 243 2.73 23.28 -5.17
C PHE A 243 3.92 23.98 -5.83
N GLY A 244 5.10 23.95 -5.21
CA GLY A 244 6.33 24.49 -5.77
C GLY A 244 6.72 23.82 -7.09
N ALA A 245 6.55 22.49 -7.19
CA ALA A 245 6.83 21.72 -8.42
C ALA A 245 5.95 22.13 -9.62
N VAL A 246 4.83 22.81 -9.39
CA VAL A 246 3.96 23.39 -10.45
C VAL A 246 3.95 24.92 -10.43
N HIS A 247 4.94 25.54 -9.78
CA HIS A 247 5.09 27.00 -9.68
C HIS A 247 3.89 27.74 -9.08
N GLN A 248 3.20 27.11 -8.10
CA GLN A 248 2.05 27.71 -7.42
C GLN A 248 2.34 27.89 -5.92
N LYS A 249 1.57 28.78 -5.27
CA LYS A 249 1.59 28.94 -3.81
C LYS A 249 0.63 27.94 -3.16
N PRO A 250 1.01 27.29 -2.04
CA PRO A 250 0.16 26.34 -1.34
C PRO A 250 -1.14 27.00 -0.87
N ARG A 251 -2.27 26.34 -1.14
CA ARG A 251 -3.60 26.71 -0.62
C ARG A 251 -4.16 25.52 0.11
N LEU A 252 -4.17 25.57 1.45
CA LEU A 252 -4.59 24.46 2.30
C LEU A 252 -5.83 24.83 3.11
N ARG A 253 -6.79 23.92 3.18
CA ARG A 253 -7.89 23.96 4.13
C ARG A 253 -7.72 22.79 5.10
N VAL A 254 -7.47 23.09 6.37
CA VAL A 254 -7.14 22.11 7.38
C VAL A 254 -8.40 21.69 8.14
N ALA A 255 -8.70 20.39 8.13
CA ALA A 255 -9.77 19.80 8.91
C ALA A 255 -9.21 19.18 10.20
N GLY A 256 -9.56 19.76 11.35
CA GLY A 256 -9.26 19.18 12.65
C GLY A 256 -10.28 18.12 13.08
N LYS A 257 -10.01 17.39 14.17
CA LYS A 257 -10.84 16.30 14.69
C LYS A 257 -12.32 16.68 14.90
N PHE A 258 -12.58 17.89 15.39
CA PHE A 258 -13.95 18.37 15.60
C PHE A 258 -14.70 18.52 14.27
N MET A 259 -14.04 19.11 13.25
CA MET A 259 -14.62 19.24 11.91
C MET A 259 -14.88 17.90 11.25
N LEU A 260 -13.95 16.92 11.41
CA LEU A 260 -14.15 15.56 10.92
C LEU A 260 -15.37 14.90 11.57
N ARG A 261 -15.58 15.10 12.88
CA ARG A 261 -16.78 14.60 13.59
C ARG A 261 -18.07 15.24 13.06
N ALA A 262 -18.09 16.55 12.92
CA ALA A 262 -19.27 17.26 12.44
C ALA A 262 -19.64 16.88 11.00
N LEU A 263 -18.65 16.82 10.10
CA LEU A 263 -18.85 16.40 8.71
C LEU A 263 -19.12 14.89 8.58
N GLY A 264 -18.62 14.08 9.50
CA GLY A 264 -18.82 12.63 9.55
C GLY A 264 -20.28 12.21 9.77
N VAL A 265 -21.14 13.11 10.27
CA VAL A 265 -22.58 12.87 10.35
C VAL A 265 -23.19 12.69 8.94
N PHE A 266 -22.69 13.45 7.96
CA PHE A 266 -23.19 13.43 6.58
C PHE A 266 -22.35 12.59 5.63
N LYS A 267 -21.07 12.31 5.99
CA LYS A 267 -20.13 11.57 5.16
C LYS A 267 -19.49 10.43 5.97
N PRO A 268 -19.96 9.19 5.83
CA PRO A 268 -19.47 8.03 6.58
C PRO A 268 -17.95 7.87 6.56
N PHE A 269 -17.31 8.10 5.42
CA PHE A 269 -15.86 8.05 5.29
C PHE A 269 -15.12 8.99 6.27
N LEU A 270 -15.61 10.24 6.46
CA LEU A 270 -14.98 11.17 7.40
C LEU A 270 -15.14 10.74 8.87
N ARG A 271 -16.24 10.05 9.19
CA ARG A 271 -16.43 9.44 10.50
C ARG A 271 -15.36 8.39 10.79
N GLU A 272 -15.02 7.58 9.79
CA GLU A 272 -13.98 6.55 9.89
C GLU A 272 -12.57 7.14 10.12
N LEU A 273 -12.30 8.35 9.63
CA LEU A 273 -11.04 9.05 9.86
C LEU A 273 -10.89 9.58 11.29
N VAL A 274 -12.00 9.81 12.01
CA VAL A 274 -11.95 10.25 13.42
C VAL A 274 -11.26 9.20 14.30
N GLU A 275 -11.51 7.93 14.08
CA GLU A 275 -10.87 6.82 14.79
C GLU A 275 -9.36 6.82 14.58
N MET A 276 -8.93 7.10 13.36
CA MET A 276 -7.53 7.06 12.97
C MET A 276 -6.81 8.40 13.18
N HIS A 277 -7.48 9.42 13.74
CA HIS A 277 -6.92 10.77 13.91
C HIS A 277 -5.63 10.80 14.74
N TYR A 278 -5.38 9.80 15.59
CA TYR A 278 -4.12 9.71 16.34
C TYR A 278 -2.88 9.64 15.43
N LEU A 279 -3.00 9.10 14.23
CA LEU A 279 -1.90 9.04 13.26
C LEU A 279 -1.40 10.42 12.82
N TRP A 280 -2.26 11.46 12.90
CA TRP A 280 -1.85 12.85 12.61
C TRP A 280 -1.31 13.58 13.83
N THR A 281 -1.75 13.20 15.04
CA THR A 281 -1.30 13.85 16.29
C THR A 281 -0.06 13.18 16.89
N THR A 282 0.07 11.88 16.70
CA THR A 282 1.17 11.06 17.23
C THR A 282 1.56 10.03 16.17
N PRO A 283 2.19 10.47 15.07
CA PRO A 283 2.53 9.60 13.95
C PRO A 283 3.46 8.46 14.35
N VAL A 284 3.28 7.32 13.71
CA VAL A 284 4.21 6.19 13.82
C VAL A 284 5.40 6.47 12.91
N LYS A 285 6.56 6.77 13.51
CA LYS A 285 7.84 6.92 12.80
C LYS A 285 8.56 5.59 12.83
N LEU A 286 8.86 5.03 11.68
CA LEU A 286 9.40 3.68 11.59
C LEU A 286 10.93 3.64 11.71
N ASP A 287 11.42 2.69 12.51
CA ASP A 287 12.80 2.23 12.43
C ASP A 287 12.87 1.04 11.48
N ASP A 288 13.56 1.19 10.35
CA ASP A 288 13.77 0.15 9.35
C ASP A 288 15.24 -0.31 9.26
N THR A 289 16.00 -0.08 10.33
CA THR A 289 17.43 -0.46 10.39
C THR A 289 17.63 -1.94 10.08
N ARG A 290 16.72 -2.80 10.52
CA ARG A 290 16.78 -4.23 10.26
C ARG A 290 16.56 -4.55 8.78
N LEU A 291 15.61 -3.91 8.12
CA LEU A 291 15.38 -4.06 6.68
C LEU A 291 16.57 -3.56 5.86
N ARG A 292 17.16 -2.43 6.22
CA ARG A 292 18.34 -1.88 5.53
C ARG A 292 19.58 -2.77 5.64
N ARG A 293 19.70 -3.57 6.71
CA ARG A 293 20.76 -4.57 6.82
C ARG A 293 20.52 -5.76 5.89
N LEU A 294 19.27 -6.18 5.74
CA LEU A 294 18.89 -7.26 4.82
C LEU A 294 18.97 -6.81 3.35
N LEU A 295 18.54 -5.58 3.08
CA LEU A 295 18.47 -4.99 1.73
C LEU A 295 19.32 -3.71 1.67
N PRO A 296 20.66 -3.79 1.67
CA PRO A 296 21.54 -2.62 1.77
C PRO A 296 21.44 -1.66 0.57
N ASN A 297 21.02 -2.17 -0.59
CA ASN A 297 20.88 -1.40 -1.81
C ASN A 297 19.46 -0.85 -2.04
N LEU A 298 18.58 -0.97 -1.04
CA LEU A 298 17.20 -0.48 -1.15
C LEU A 298 17.19 1.03 -1.34
N ARG A 299 16.68 1.48 -2.49
CA ARG A 299 16.52 2.91 -2.78
C ARG A 299 15.33 3.48 -2.00
N LYS A 300 15.53 4.68 -1.48
CA LYS A 300 14.46 5.53 -0.95
C LYS A 300 14.45 6.82 -1.75
N THR A 301 13.47 6.95 -2.61
CA THR A 301 13.32 8.12 -3.50
C THR A 301 13.07 9.38 -2.67
N PRO A 302 13.90 10.43 -2.78
CA PRO A 302 13.66 11.69 -2.11
C PRO A 302 12.29 12.26 -2.45
N TYR A 303 11.64 12.95 -1.48
CA TYR A 303 10.28 13.46 -1.68
C TYR A 303 10.12 14.27 -2.96
N ILE A 304 11.06 15.16 -3.25
CA ILE A 304 10.98 16.03 -4.43
C ILE A 304 11.00 15.22 -5.75
N GLU A 305 11.81 14.16 -5.84
CA GLU A 305 11.86 13.29 -7.03
C GLU A 305 10.53 12.52 -7.20
N GLY A 306 10.02 11.92 -6.11
CA GLY A 306 8.75 11.18 -6.12
C GLY A 306 7.55 12.09 -6.42
N ILE A 307 7.59 13.35 -5.95
CA ILE A 307 6.56 14.36 -6.25
C ILE A 307 6.56 14.69 -7.74
N TYR A 308 7.72 14.97 -8.37
CA TYR A 308 7.79 15.23 -9.80
C TYR A 308 7.29 14.02 -10.61
N ALA A 309 7.73 12.81 -10.29
CA ALA A 309 7.27 11.59 -10.96
C ALA A 309 5.76 11.40 -10.83
N THR A 310 5.18 11.70 -9.66
CA THR A 310 3.73 11.64 -9.44
C THR A 310 2.98 12.64 -10.30
N ILE A 311 3.44 13.90 -10.34
CA ILE A 311 2.84 14.98 -11.14
C ILE A 311 2.89 14.62 -12.64
N GLU A 312 4.03 14.12 -13.12
CA GLU A 312 4.20 13.71 -14.52
C GLU A 312 3.22 12.58 -14.89
N ALA A 313 3.14 11.55 -14.07
CA ALA A 313 2.19 10.45 -14.27
C ALA A 313 0.72 10.91 -14.23
N MET A 314 0.37 11.88 -13.39
CA MET A 314 -0.98 12.43 -13.36
C MET A 314 -1.30 13.27 -14.60
N ARG A 315 -0.34 14.04 -15.10
CA ARG A 315 -0.48 14.85 -16.32
C ARG A 315 -0.63 13.99 -17.57
N SER A 316 0.18 12.95 -17.71
CA SER A 316 0.12 12.06 -18.87
C SER A 316 -1.22 11.32 -18.99
N ARG A 317 -1.89 11.04 -17.86
CA ARG A 317 -3.23 10.43 -17.88
C ARG A 317 -4.36 11.41 -18.15
N ALA A 318 -4.17 12.70 -17.86
CA ALA A 318 -5.15 13.74 -18.16
C ALA A 318 -5.18 14.12 -19.64
N LEU A 319 -4.13 13.79 -20.40
CA LEU A 319 -4.11 13.98 -21.85
C LEU A 319 -4.94 12.87 -22.50
N PRO A 320 -5.91 13.21 -23.40
CA PRO A 320 -6.60 12.20 -24.17
C PRO A 320 -5.55 11.41 -24.97
N ALA A 321 -5.70 10.08 -25.03
CA ALA A 321 -4.88 9.25 -25.90
C ALA A 321 -4.92 9.87 -27.29
N ALA A 322 -3.74 10.21 -27.84
CA ALA A 322 -3.65 10.73 -29.19
C ALA A 322 -4.31 9.71 -30.12
N ALA A 323 -5.37 10.12 -30.81
CA ALA A 323 -6.18 9.30 -31.71
C ALA A 323 -5.35 8.86 -32.93
#